data_ca5bf7628fc0847b407fd72811fd44c2
#
_entry.id   ca5bf7628fc0847b407fd72811fd44c2
#
_cell.length_a   1.000
_cell.length_b   1.000
_cell.length_c   1.000
_cell.angle_alpha   90.00
_cell.angle_beta   90.00
_cell.angle_gamma   90.00
#
_symmetry.space_group_name_H-M   'P 1'
#
loop_
_entity.id
_entity.type
_entity.pdbx_description
1 polymer ?
#
loop_
_entity_poly.entity_id
_entity_poly.type
_entity_poly.pdbx_seq_one_letter_code
_entity_poly.pdbx_strand_id
1 'polypeptide(L)'
;MSKSAMMSRSRRFGYYLVWLLGAATCYVLFVSLLQHQQEESVQVQVGLQVKEYPVADNTVPENPTNSPNSPRTHRLNALNDDYQKLIDLPDFSFIMNTECPEDPGPLVVIVHTAPTHFEYREAIRSTWGSSTKAKLVFMLGAVSNETLQWQLENESLQYDDLVQGSFEDTYRNLTYKHVMAFKWVKYHCKGYQHVLKTDDDIYVNLQRLINNVQKGVFTGKRQIFCDYIKSAAVKRSWRSKWHVSFSEYKHKFYPTYCPGWLVLYNQDLIERLYSLAQNQRFFWIDDVQVTGILGKKAGITHKPIQQWMMSLETYKDKLIVALPPEEQCKYFKNVLFGPNELTPKLIRLLWEALKDCPS
;
A
#
# COMPACT_ATOMS: atom_id res chain seq x y z
N MET A 1 67.62 -16.25 -19.97
CA MET A 1 66.32 -16.49 -19.35
C MET A 1 65.41 -17.19 -20.35
N SER A 2 64.97 -18.39 -19.99
CA SER A 2 64.54 -19.48 -20.86
C SER A 2 63.16 -19.26 -21.49
N LYS A 3 63.04 -19.54 -22.80
CA LYS A 3 61.79 -19.60 -23.62
C LYS A 3 60.69 -20.54 -23.01
N SER A 4 61.08 -21.40 -22.08
CA SER A 4 60.18 -22.36 -21.39
C SER A 4 59.20 -21.70 -20.43
N ALA A 5 59.57 -20.60 -19.77
CA ALA A 5 58.68 -19.94 -18.81
C ALA A 5 57.57 -19.12 -19.45
N MET A 6 57.73 -18.72 -20.71
CA MET A 6 56.73 -17.92 -21.46
C MET A 6 55.62 -18.79 -22.07
N MET A 7 55.89 -20.05 -22.42
CA MET A 7 54.88 -20.99 -22.91
C MET A 7 53.93 -21.52 -21.82
N SER A 8 54.39 -21.58 -20.56
CA SER A 8 53.54 -22.04 -19.44
C SER A 8 52.46 -21.00 -19.03
N ARG A 9 52.74 -19.70 -19.15
CA ARG A 9 51.77 -18.65 -18.87
C ARG A 9 50.64 -18.57 -19.93
N SER A 10 50.96 -18.73 -21.20
CA SER A 10 49.98 -18.70 -22.28
C SER A 10 48.98 -19.83 -22.19
N ARG A 11 49.41 -21.06 -21.87
CA ARG A 11 48.50 -22.21 -21.72
C ARG A 11 47.54 -22.03 -20.49
N ARG A 12 48.01 -21.48 -19.40
CA ARG A 12 47.16 -21.19 -18.23
C ARG A 12 46.08 -20.12 -18.52
N PHE A 13 46.44 -19.10 -19.29
CA PHE A 13 45.49 -18.06 -19.71
C PHE A 13 44.40 -18.61 -20.61
N GLY A 14 44.75 -19.53 -21.52
CA GLY A 14 43.77 -20.22 -22.41
C GLY A 14 42.77 -21.06 -21.60
N TYR A 15 43.21 -21.78 -20.58
CA TYR A 15 42.32 -22.58 -19.73
C TYR A 15 41.36 -21.70 -18.91
N TYR A 16 41.80 -20.55 -18.39
CA TYR A 16 40.92 -19.62 -17.68
C TYR A 16 39.86 -18.98 -18.58
N LEU A 17 40.23 -18.67 -19.81
CA LEU A 17 39.29 -18.09 -20.79
C LEU A 17 38.21 -19.12 -21.19
N VAL A 18 38.58 -20.36 -21.41
CA VAL A 18 37.65 -21.47 -21.72
C VAL A 18 36.72 -21.75 -20.54
N TRP A 19 37.23 -21.69 -19.29
CA TRP A 19 36.42 -21.85 -18.09
C TRP A 19 35.42 -20.70 -17.89
N LEU A 20 35.84 -19.46 -18.14
CA LEU A 20 34.97 -18.28 -18.05
C LEU A 20 33.87 -18.30 -19.12
N LEU A 21 34.20 -18.70 -20.36
CA LEU A 21 33.22 -18.83 -21.42
C LEU A 21 32.25 -20.00 -21.17
N GLY A 22 32.72 -21.12 -20.63
CA GLY A 22 31.89 -22.24 -20.21
C GLY A 22 30.94 -21.87 -19.04
N ALA A 23 31.40 -21.12 -18.06
CA ALA A 23 30.58 -20.64 -16.95
C ALA A 23 29.51 -19.64 -17.43
N ALA A 24 29.86 -18.74 -18.36
CA ALA A 24 28.92 -17.78 -18.93
C ALA A 24 27.83 -18.46 -19.77
N THR A 25 28.18 -19.49 -20.56
CA THR A 25 27.18 -20.25 -21.33
C THR A 25 26.27 -21.09 -20.43
N CYS A 26 26.79 -21.70 -19.35
CA CYS A 26 25.97 -22.39 -18.35
C CYS A 26 25.03 -21.44 -17.63
N TYR A 27 25.46 -20.24 -17.30
CA TYR A 27 24.63 -19.24 -16.67
C TYR A 27 23.48 -18.76 -17.59
N VAL A 28 23.79 -18.50 -18.87
CA VAL A 28 22.75 -18.12 -19.85
C VAL A 28 21.73 -19.24 -20.06
N LEU A 29 22.18 -20.49 -20.15
CA LEU A 29 21.28 -21.66 -20.27
C LEU A 29 20.44 -21.85 -19.01
N PHE A 30 21.00 -21.62 -17.83
CA PHE A 30 20.27 -21.71 -16.57
C PHE A 30 19.19 -20.63 -16.45
N VAL A 31 19.51 -19.39 -16.82
CA VAL A 31 18.53 -18.28 -16.86
C VAL A 31 17.43 -18.55 -17.89
N SER A 32 17.78 -19.08 -19.06
CA SER A 32 16.81 -19.44 -20.10
C SER A 32 15.87 -20.58 -19.68
N LEU A 33 16.39 -21.58 -18.95
CA LEU A 33 15.58 -22.67 -18.38
C LEU A 33 14.63 -22.15 -17.28
N LEU A 34 15.07 -21.23 -16.44
CA LEU A 34 14.21 -20.60 -15.43
C LEU A 34 13.09 -19.77 -16.07
N GLN A 35 13.38 -19.04 -17.15
CA GLN A 35 12.36 -18.30 -17.91
C GLN A 35 11.35 -19.25 -18.57
N HIS A 36 11.81 -20.36 -19.16
CA HIS A 36 10.93 -21.36 -19.77
C HIS A 36 10.02 -22.05 -18.73
N GLN A 37 10.52 -22.34 -17.52
CA GLN A 37 9.70 -22.85 -16.42
C GLN A 37 8.66 -21.85 -15.92
N GLN A 38 8.96 -20.53 -15.95
CA GLN A 38 7.98 -19.50 -15.64
C GLN A 38 6.90 -19.40 -16.72
N GLU A 39 7.24 -19.51 -18.00
CA GLU A 39 6.26 -19.49 -19.10
C GLU A 39 5.35 -20.74 -19.10
N GLU A 40 5.88 -21.93 -18.81
CA GLU A 40 5.07 -23.14 -18.67
C GLU A 40 4.11 -23.08 -17.47
N SER A 41 4.54 -22.49 -16.35
CA SER A 41 3.66 -22.32 -15.18
C SER A 41 2.52 -21.33 -15.41
N VAL A 42 2.72 -20.34 -16.27
CA VAL A 42 1.68 -19.39 -16.69
C VAL A 42 0.70 -20.05 -17.69
N GLN A 43 1.16 -20.90 -18.60
CA GLN A 43 0.26 -21.58 -19.55
C GLN A 43 -0.60 -22.68 -18.91
N VAL A 44 -0.13 -23.35 -17.86
CA VAL A 44 -0.90 -24.37 -17.14
C VAL A 44 -2.05 -23.74 -16.30
N GLN A 45 -1.92 -22.49 -15.86
CA GLN A 45 -2.99 -21.80 -15.14
C GLN A 45 -4.07 -21.21 -16.03
N VAL A 46 -3.82 -20.96 -17.31
CA VAL A 46 -4.81 -20.44 -18.26
C VAL A 46 -5.73 -21.56 -18.82
N GLY A 47 -5.37 -22.84 -18.63
CA GLY A 47 -6.09 -24.01 -19.17
C GLY A 47 -7.26 -24.56 -18.33
N LEU A 48 -7.59 -23.98 -17.18
CA LEU A 48 -8.64 -24.52 -16.29
C LEU A 48 -9.85 -23.58 -16.19
N GLN A 49 -10.89 -23.99 -16.86
CA GLN A 49 -12.31 -23.62 -16.68
C GLN A 49 -12.80 -22.30 -17.31
N VAL A 50 -13.08 -22.35 -18.58
CA VAL A 50 -14.19 -21.61 -19.17
C VAL A 50 -15.46 -22.45 -18.94
N LYS A 51 -16.25 -22.14 -17.95
CA LYS A 51 -17.65 -22.59 -17.85
C LYS A 51 -18.47 -21.72 -18.78
N GLU A 52 -18.98 -22.31 -19.87
CA GLU A 52 -19.97 -21.66 -20.72
C GLU A 52 -21.25 -21.39 -19.90
N TYR A 53 -21.62 -20.12 -19.79
CA TYR A 53 -22.97 -19.72 -19.36
C TYR A 53 -23.83 -19.48 -20.60
N PRO A 54 -25.14 -19.88 -20.57
CA PRO A 54 -26.00 -19.72 -21.72
C PRO A 54 -26.26 -18.25 -22.03
N VAL A 55 -26.18 -17.90 -23.32
CA VAL A 55 -26.53 -16.59 -23.87
C VAL A 55 -27.98 -16.30 -23.60
N ALA A 56 -28.30 -15.31 -22.80
CA ALA A 56 -29.63 -14.80 -22.62
C ALA A 56 -29.99 -13.83 -23.75
N ASP A 57 -31.17 -14.00 -24.24
CA ASP A 57 -31.84 -13.38 -25.40
C ASP A 57 -31.85 -11.84 -25.28
N ASN A 58 -31.43 -11.17 -26.36
CA ASN A 58 -31.42 -9.70 -26.50
C ASN A 58 -32.86 -9.19 -26.76
N THR A 59 -33.59 -8.86 -25.73
CA THR A 59 -34.72 -7.94 -25.84
C THR A 59 -34.42 -6.67 -25.07
N VAL A 60 -34.22 -5.59 -25.81
CA VAL A 60 -34.03 -4.21 -25.31
C VAL A 60 -35.35 -3.77 -24.65
N PRO A 61 -35.36 -3.40 -23.38
CA PRO A 61 -36.52 -2.70 -22.80
C PRO A 61 -36.40 -1.21 -23.05
N GLU A 62 -37.48 -0.64 -23.57
CA GLU A 62 -37.68 0.80 -23.76
C GLU A 62 -37.48 1.60 -22.46
N ASN A 63 -36.99 2.85 -22.62
CA ASN A 63 -36.79 3.86 -21.60
C ASN A 63 -37.90 3.96 -20.55
N PRO A 64 -37.61 3.94 -19.26
CA PRO A 64 -38.54 4.51 -18.29
C PRO A 64 -38.22 5.99 -18.10
N THR A 65 -39.26 6.76 -18.32
CA THR A 65 -39.43 8.19 -18.09
C THR A 65 -38.83 8.69 -16.77
N ASN A 66 -38.16 9.84 -16.88
CA ASN A 66 -37.67 10.68 -15.79
C ASN A 66 -38.71 10.86 -14.67
N SER A 67 -38.46 10.30 -13.51
CA SER A 67 -39.09 10.68 -12.25
C SER A 67 -38.13 11.50 -11.40
N PRO A 68 -38.45 12.76 -11.00
CA PRO A 68 -37.52 13.69 -10.39
C PRO A 68 -37.41 13.59 -8.85
N ASN A 69 -37.66 12.44 -8.25
CA ASN A 69 -37.62 12.27 -6.79
C ASN A 69 -36.85 11.02 -6.37
N SER A 70 -35.53 11.05 -6.55
CA SER A 70 -34.60 10.11 -5.90
C SER A 70 -33.86 10.82 -4.73
N PRO A 71 -33.88 10.28 -3.51
CA PRO A 71 -33.15 10.88 -2.37
C PRO A 71 -31.63 10.98 -2.58
N ARG A 72 -31.09 10.29 -3.61
CA ARG A 72 -29.67 10.31 -3.97
C ARG A 72 -29.19 11.61 -4.63
N THR A 73 -30.03 12.26 -5.43
CA THR A 73 -29.68 13.50 -6.14
C THR A 73 -29.61 14.72 -5.23
N HIS A 74 -30.38 14.76 -4.14
CA HIS A 74 -30.35 15.88 -3.19
C HIS A 74 -29.11 15.96 -2.30
N ARG A 75 -28.38 14.83 -2.06
CA ARG A 75 -27.12 14.85 -1.30
C ARG A 75 -25.92 15.34 -2.15
N LEU A 76 -25.93 15.11 -3.45
CA LEU A 76 -24.85 15.51 -4.35
C LEU A 76 -24.81 17.01 -4.64
N ASN A 77 -25.95 17.70 -4.62
CA ASN A 77 -26.04 19.14 -4.90
C ASN A 77 -25.60 20.06 -3.74
N ALA A 78 -25.25 19.50 -2.57
CA ALA A 78 -24.70 20.22 -1.42
C ALA A 78 -23.21 19.95 -1.20
N LEU A 79 -22.54 19.27 -2.15
CA LEU A 79 -21.09 19.07 -2.10
C LEU A 79 -20.41 20.41 -2.49
N ASN A 80 -19.61 20.94 -1.56
CA ASN A 80 -18.79 22.14 -1.78
C ASN A 80 -17.96 22.00 -3.07
N ASP A 81 -17.60 23.13 -3.72
CA ASP A 81 -16.73 23.22 -4.90
C ASP A 81 -15.42 22.41 -4.82
N ASP A 82 -15.04 22.03 -3.62
CA ASP A 82 -13.89 21.22 -3.25
C ASP A 82 -14.02 19.71 -3.61
N TYR A 83 -15.24 19.16 -3.83
CA TYR A 83 -15.39 17.71 -4.08
C TYR A 83 -14.77 17.27 -5.41
N GLN A 84 -14.82 18.12 -6.43
CA GLN A 84 -14.21 17.88 -7.76
C GLN A 84 -12.74 18.31 -7.84
N LYS A 85 -12.13 18.75 -6.73
CA LYS A 85 -10.74 19.18 -6.69
C LYS A 85 -9.90 18.28 -5.81
N LEU A 86 -8.67 17.96 -6.23
CA LEU A 86 -7.67 17.27 -5.41
C LEU A 86 -6.30 17.96 -5.59
N ILE A 87 -5.88 18.73 -4.60
CA ILE A 87 -4.65 19.56 -4.64
C ILE A 87 -4.71 20.53 -5.84
N ASP A 88 -3.93 20.27 -6.89
CA ASP A 88 -3.84 21.04 -8.15
C ASP A 88 -4.55 20.35 -9.32
N LEU A 89 -5.30 19.29 -9.07
CA LEU A 89 -6.18 18.63 -10.04
C LEU A 89 -7.60 19.21 -9.93
N PRO A 90 -8.05 20.08 -10.87
CA PRO A 90 -9.35 20.75 -10.76
C PRO A 90 -10.54 19.82 -11.07
N ASP A 91 -10.32 18.80 -11.91
CA ASP A 91 -11.36 17.89 -12.41
C ASP A 91 -11.22 16.47 -11.81
N PHE A 92 -10.85 16.41 -10.54
CA PHE A 92 -10.75 15.13 -9.83
C PHE A 92 -12.12 14.46 -9.66
N SER A 93 -12.18 13.17 -9.90
CA SER A 93 -13.34 12.32 -9.60
C SER A 93 -12.91 10.98 -9.01
N PHE A 94 -13.81 10.36 -8.25
CA PHE A 94 -13.69 8.95 -7.92
C PHE A 94 -14.21 8.12 -9.11
N ILE A 95 -13.35 7.25 -9.67
CA ILE A 95 -13.71 6.30 -10.74
C ILE A 95 -14.49 5.12 -10.12
N MET A 96 -14.01 4.60 -9.01
CA MET A 96 -14.68 3.62 -8.17
C MET A 96 -14.74 4.13 -6.74
N ASN A 97 -15.83 3.86 -6.06
CA ASN A 97 -16.04 4.29 -4.68
C ASN A 97 -16.85 3.23 -3.91
N THR A 98 -16.61 3.16 -2.61
CA THR A 98 -17.36 2.30 -1.68
C THR A 98 -17.95 3.15 -0.56
N GLU A 99 -19.02 2.66 0.04
CA GLU A 99 -19.65 3.33 1.17
C GLU A 99 -18.96 2.92 2.49
N CYS A 100 -18.91 3.86 3.40
CA CYS A 100 -18.57 3.56 4.78
C CYS A 100 -19.87 3.22 5.54
N PRO A 101 -19.91 2.18 6.36
CA PRO A 101 -21.07 1.89 7.18
C PRO A 101 -21.37 3.04 8.15
N GLU A 102 -22.59 3.15 8.65
CA GLU A 102 -22.97 4.17 9.65
C GLU A 102 -22.14 4.08 10.93
N ASP A 103 -21.79 2.86 11.34
CA ASP A 103 -20.80 2.59 12.39
C ASP A 103 -19.61 1.82 11.79
N PRO A 104 -18.54 2.52 11.41
CA PRO A 104 -17.33 1.89 10.89
C PRO A 104 -16.46 1.25 11.97
N GLY A 105 -16.89 1.31 13.24
CA GLY A 105 -16.08 0.97 14.38
C GLY A 105 -15.04 2.06 14.72
N PRO A 106 -14.14 1.79 15.68
CA PRO A 106 -13.19 2.81 16.17
C PRO A 106 -12.07 3.12 15.17
N LEU A 107 -11.89 2.31 14.13
CA LEU A 107 -10.74 2.39 13.22
C LEU A 107 -11.17 2.26 11.75
N VAL A 108 -10.71 3.17 10.92
CA VAL A 108 -10.72 3.06 9.46
C VAL A 108 -9.31 2.69 8.99
N VAL A 109 -9.18 1.67 8.15
CA VAL A 109 -7.91 1.21 7.59
C VAL A 109 -7.85 1.56 6.11
N ILE A 110 -6.88 2.35 5.73
CA ILE A 110 -6.59 2.77 4.37
C ILE A 110 -5.33 2.05 3.92
N VAL A 111 -5.46 1.18 2.92
CA VAL A 111 -4.33 0.45 2.36
C VAL A 111 -3.96 1.05 1.01
N HIS A 112 -2.76 1.62 0.90
CA HIS A 112 -2.20 1.99 -0.39
C HIS A 112 -1.71 0.73 -1.10
N THR A 113 -2.19 0.52 -2.31
CA THR A 113 -1.87 -0.66 -3.13
C THR A 113 -1.62 -0.25 -4.58
N ALA A 114 -0.89 -1.08 -5.33
CA ALA A 114 -0.79 -0.91 -6.77
C ALA A 114 -1.95 -1.62 -7.48
N PRO A 115 -2.42 -1.13 -8.64
CA PRO A 115 -3.50 -1.75 -9.40
C PRO A 115 -3.29 -3.25 -9.67
N THR A 116 -2.05 -3.66 -9.95
CA THR A 116 -1.68 -5.06 -10.24
C THR A 116 -1.50 -5.95 -9.00
N HIS A 117 -1.60 -5.41 -7.79
CA HIS A 117 -1.34 -6.13 -6.54
C HIS A 117 -2.55 -6.93 -6.03
N PHE A 118 -3.24 -7.68 -6.91
CA PHE A 118 -4.39 -8.51 -6.55
C PHE A 118 -4.09 -9.51 -5.44
N GLU A 119 -2.93 -10.19 -5.50
CA GLU A 119 -2.54 -11.19 -4.50
C GLU A 119 -2.27 -10.57 -3.12
N TYR A 120 -1.78 -9.34 -3.06
CA TYR A 120 -1.58 -8.61 -1.81
C TYR A 120 -2.91 -8.25 -1.18
N ARG A 121 -3.86 -7.69 -1.96
CA ARG A 121 -5.20 -7.37 -1.47
C ARG A 121 -5.92 -8.61 -0.98
N GLU A 122 -5.84 -9.72 -1.73
CA GLU A 122 -6.42 -11.00 -1.33
C GLU A 122 -5.75 -11.57 -0.06
N ALA A 123 -4.44 -11.45 0.08
CA ALA A 123 -3.74 -11.86 1.28
C ALA A 123 -4.22 -11.07 2.50
N ILE A 124 -4.43 -9.77 2.36
CA ILE A 124 -4.94 -8.92 3.44
C ILE A 124 -6.39 -9.29 3.78
N ARG A 125 -7.28 -9.42 2.80
CA ARG A 125 -8.70 -9.81 3.02
C ARG A 125 -8.85 -11.14 3.72
N SER A 126 -8.04 -12.14 3.31
CA SER A 126 -8.09 -13.49 3.88
C SER A 126 -7.35 -13.64 5.21
N THR A 127 -6.67 -12.60 5.69
CA THR A 127 -5.87 -12.63 6.93
C THR A 127 -6.26 -11.49 7.88
N TRP A 128 -5.34 -10.62 8.18
CA TRP A 128 -5.52 -9.57 9.19
C TRP A 128 -6.60 -8.53 8.84
N GLY A 129 -6.92 -8.36 7.56
CA GLY A 129 -7.97 -7.46 7.09
C GLY A 129 -9.39 -8.02 7.19
N SER A 130 -9.58 -9.28 7.58
CA SER A 130 -10.89 -9.95 7.64
C SER A 130 -11.79 -9.46 8.79
N SER A 131 -11.30 -8.58 9.66
CA SER A 131 -12.07 -8.09 10.81
C SER A 131 -13.23 -7.19 10.41
N THR A 132 -14.44 -7.50 10.86
CA THR A 132 -15.64 -6.68 10.67
C THR A 132 -15.74 -5.48 11.64
N LYS A 133 -14.78 -5.33 12.55
CA LYS A 133 -14.77 -4.26 13.56
C LYS A 133 -14.04 -2.99 13.12
N ALA A 134 -13.58 -2.96 11.87
CA ALA A 134 -12.97 -1.80 11.23
C ALA A 134 -13.36 -1.78 9.75
N LYS A 135 -13.60 -0.59 9.18
CA LYS A 135 -13.74 -0.45 7.72
C LYS A 135 -12.34 -0.43 7.11
N LEU A 136 -12.09 -1.36 6.19
CA LEU A 136 -10.86 -1.42 5.42
C LEU A 136 -11.16 -1.09 3.95
N VAL A 137 -10.30 -0.26 3.33
CA VAL A 137 -10.40 0.11 1.92
C VAL A 137 -9.03 0.16 1.27
N PHE A 138 -8.96 -0.22 -0.01
CA PHE A 138 -7.77 -0.18 -0.84
C PHE A 138 -7.80 1.04 -1.75
N MET A 139 -6.75 1.87 -1.72
CA MET A 139 -6.64 3.10 -2.48
C MET A 139 -5.85 2.90 -3.76
N LEU A 140 -6.44 3.27 -4.88
CA LEU A 140 -5.91 3.12 -6.23
C LEU A 140 -5.97 4.44 -7.00
N GLY A 141 -5.08 4.63 -7.98
CA GLY A 141 -5.23 5.61 -9.06
C GLY A 141 -5.77 4.97 -10.33
N ALA A 142 -5.99 5.77 -11.36
CA ALA A 142 -6.43 5.34 -12.68
C ALA A 142 -5.35 4.52 -13.39
N VAL A 143 -5.78 3.61 -14.25
CA VAL A 143 -4.91 2.82 -15.12
C VAL A 143 -5.32 3.05 -16.58
N SER A 144 -4.34 3.04 -17.49
CA SER A 144 -4.57 3.17 -18.94
C SER A 144 -4.87 1.84 -19.64
N ASN A 145 -4.59 0.71 -18.98
CA ASN A 145 -4.85 -0.62 -19.53
C ASN A 145 -6.30 -1.02 -19.26
N GLU A 146 -7.12 -1.11 -20.30
CA GLU A 146 -8.54 -1.44 -20.22
C GLU A 146 -8.81 -2.83 -19.61
N THR A 147 -7.97 -3.82 -19.90
CA THR A 147 -8.10 -5.16 -19.31
C THR A 147 -7.88 -5.12 -17.79
N LEU A 148 -6.87 -4.37 -17.35
CA LEU A 148 -6.60 -4.19 -15.93
C LEU A 148 -7.74 -3.41 -15.25
N GLN A 149 -8.27 -2.36 -15.90
CA GLN A 149 -9.41 -1.61 -15.37
C GLN A 149 -10.64 -2.52 -15.20
N TRP A 150 -10.95 -3.33 -16.20
CA TRP A 150 -12.04 -4.31 -16.13
C TRP A 150 -11.86 -5.32 -14.98
N GLN A 151 -10.61 -5.79 -14.76
CA GLN A 151 -10.30 -6.69 -13.63
C GLN A 151 -10.55 -6.00 -12.28
N LEU A 152 -10.15 -4.73 -12.13
CA LEU A 152 -10.37 -3.96 -10.91
C LEU A 152 -11.87 -3.69 -10.66
N GLU A 153 -12.64 -3.42 -11.71
CA GLU A 153 -14.10 -3.25 -11.62
C GLU A 153 -14.80 -4.53 -11.14
N ASN A 154 -14.40 -5.70 -11.66
CA ASN A 154 -14.90 -6.98 -11.18
C ASN A 154 -14.48 -7.25 -9.72
N GLU A 155 -13.26 -6.94 -9.34
CA GLU A 155 -12.81 -7.02 -7.95
C GLU A 155 -13.66 -6.12 -7.04
N SER A 156 -13.92 -4.88 -7.47
CA SER A 156 -14.76 -3.93 -6.74
C SER A 156 -16.20 -4.42 -6.57
N LEU A 157 -16.77 -5.03 -7.60
CA LEU A 157 -18.12 -5.63 -7.52
C LEU A 157 -18.16 -6.81 -6.54
N GLN A 158 -17.08 -7.56 -6.42
CA GLN A 158 -17.01 -8.73 -5.54
C GLN A 158 -16.81 -8.35 -4.07
N TYR A 159 -15.97 -7.35 -3.77
CA TYR A 159 -15.52 -7.08 -2.40
C TYR A 159 -15.99 -5.75 -1.82
N ASP A 160 -16.45 -4.81 -2.64
CA ASP A 160 -16.89 -3.45 -2.24
C ASP A 160 -15.92 -2.74 -1.28
N ASP A 161 -14.63 -2.81 -1.58
CA ASP A 161 -13.57 -2.24 -0.75
C ASP A 161 -12.50 -1.46 -1.53
N LEU A 162 -12.72 -1.20 -2.84
CA LEU A 162 -11.83 -0.42 -3.67
C LEU A 162 -12.29 1.05 -3.78
N VAL A 163 -11.32 1.97 -3.65
CA VAL A 163 -11.52 3.40 -3.93
C VAL A 163 -10.47 3.83 -4.96
N GLN A 164 -10.91 4.21 -6.17
CA GLN A 164 -10.04 4.60 -7.27
C GLN A 164 -10.27 6.05 -7.67
N GLY A 165 -9.19 6.83 -7.74
CA GLY A 165 -9.25 8.23 -8.21
C GLY A 165 -8.80 8.39 -9.66
N SER A 166 -9.17 9.53 -10.28
CA SER A 166 -8.91 9.84 -11.70
C SER A 166 -7.46 10.27 -12.02
N PHE A 167 -6.55 10.32 -11.06
CA PHE A 167 -5.12 10.51 -11.32
C PHE A 167 -4.44 9.19 -11.69
N GLU A 168 -3.42 9.22 -12.54
CA GLU A 168 -2.65 8.04 -12.95
C GLU A 168 -1.96 7.37 -11.73
N ASP A 169 -2.07 6.04 -11.60
CA ASP A 169 -1.42 5.28 -10.52
C ASP A 169 0.07 5.09 -10.79
N THR A 170 0.86 6.00 -10.27
CA THR A 170 2.32 5.98 -10.37
C THR A 170 2.98 6.28 -9.04
N TYR A 171 4.24 5.89 -8.88
CA TYR A 171 5.02 6.19 -7.69
C TYR A 171 5.13 7.71 -7.42
N ARG A 172 5.12 8.53 -8.46
CA ARG A 172 5.17 9.99 -8.34
C ARG A 172 3.84 10.63 -7.95
N ASN A 173 2.76 9.88 -8.05
CA ASN A 173 1.39 10.32 -7.73
C ASN A 173 0.89 9.82 -6.37
N LEU A 174 1.76 9.23 -5.53
CA LEU A 174 1.40 8.75 -4.20
C LEU A 174 0.82 9.86 -3.31
N THR A 175 1.25 11.09 -3.48
CA THR A 175 0.67 12.25 -2.75
C THR A 175 -0.80 12.46 -3.09
N TYR A 176 -1.20 12.31 -4.36
CA TYR A 176 -2.62 12.35 -4.72
C TYR A 176 -3.39 11.20 -4.07
N LYS A 177 -2.83 9.98 -4.11
CA LYS A 177 -3.43 8.80 -3.48
C LYS A 177 -3.66 9.02 -1.98
N HIS A 178 -2.66 9.56 -1.28
CA HIS A 178 -2.73 9.83 0.15
C HIS A 178 -3.80 10.91 0.49
N VAL A 179 -3.81 12.02 -0.26
CA VAL A 179 -4.79 13.10 -0.04
C VAL A 179 -6.19 12.68 -0.48
N MET A 180 -6.31 11.87 -1.55
CA MET A 180 -7.59 11.24 -1.93
C MET A 180 -8.14 10.35 -0.81
N ALA A 181 -7.28 9.60 -0.13
CA ALA A 181 -7.71 8.79 1.01
C ALA A 181 -8.33 9.66 2.12
N PHE A 182 -7.74 10.80 2.46
CA PHE A 182 -8.33 11.74 3.41
C PHE A 182 -9.63 12.36 2.89
N LYS A 183 -9.70 12.66 1.58
CA LYS A 183 -10.93 13.12 0.93
C LYS A 183 -12.05 12.11 1.08
N TRP A 184 -11.76 10.84 0.79
CA TRP A 184 -12.72 9.76 0.95
C TRP A 184 -13.21 9.66 2.40
N VAL A 185 -12.31 9.64 3.37
CA VAL A 185 -12.69 9.61 4.80
C VAL A 185 -13.56 10.81 5.17
N LYS A 186 -13.19 12.02 4.75
CA LYS A 186 -13.95 13.25 5.05
C LYS A 186 -15.39 13.19 4.53
N TYR A 187 -15.57 12.74 3.29
CA TYR A 187 -16.87 12.83 2.61
C TYR A 187 -17.72 11.57 2.77
N HIS A 188 -17.12 10.40 2.94
CA HIS A 188 -17.80 9.11 2.90
C HIS A 188 -17.76 8.34 4.21
N CYS A 189 -16.92 8.72 5.18
CA CYS A 189 -16.77 7.96 6.42
C CYS A 189 -16.83 8.85 7.67
N LYS A 190 -17.66 8.49 8.63
CA LYS A 190 -17.82 9.22 9.90
C LYS A 190 -17.87 8.24 11.08
N GLY A 191 -17.75 8.73 12.31
CA GLY A 191 -17.95 7.90 13.50
C GLY A 191 -16.74 7.12 13.99
N TYR A 192 -15.59 7.20 13.32
CA TYR A 192 -14.32 6.57 13.71
C TYR A 192 -13.54 7.41 14.72
N GLN A 193 -12.56 6.81 15.38
CA GLN A 193 -11.62 7.50 16.29
C GLN A 193 -10.25 7.72 15.66
N HIS A 194 -9.80 6.75 14.85
CA HIS A 194 -8.49 6.77 14.19
C HIS A 194 -8.58 6.32 12.74
N VAL A 195 -7.61 6.76 11.94
CA VAL A 195 -7.35 6.27 10.60
C VAL A 195 -5.95 5.66 10.56
N LEU A 196 -5.85 4.39 10.23
CA LEU A 196 -4.59 3.73 9.91
C LEU A 196 -4.35 3.83 8.41
N LYS A 197 -3.29 4.53 7.98
CA LYS A 197 -2.75 4.41 6.63
C LYS A 197 -1.62 3.40 6.64
N THR A 198 -1.68 2.44 5.74
CA THR A 198 -0.61 1.46 5.55
C THR A 198 -0.41 1.13 4.07
N ASP A 199 0.71 0.47 3.74
CA ASP A 199 0.93 -0.14 2.43
C ASP A 199 0.41 -1.58 2.43
N ASP A 200 0.38 -2.24 1.27
CA ASP A 200 -0.19 -3.59 1.12
C ASP A 200 0.80 -4.73 1.45
N ASP A 201 2.04 -4.39 1.72
CA ASP A 201 3.14 -5.32 2.00
C ASP A 201 3.53 -5.43 3.49
N ILE A 202 2.57 -5.20 4.37
CA ILE A 202 2.76 -5.22 5.82
C ILE A 202 1.76 -6.17 6.51
N TYR A 203 2.13 -6.66 7.68
CA TYR A 203 1.23 -7.33 8.62
C TYR A 203 0.75 -6.37 9.71
N VAL A 204 -0.56 -6.36 9.99
CA VAL A 204 -1.17 -5.62 11.10
C VAL A 204 -1.93 -6.58 12.00
N ASN A 205 -1.65 -6.58 13.30
CA ASN A 205 -2.51 -7.24 14.27
C ASN A 205 -3.75 -6.36 14.56
N LEU A 206 -4.68 -6.38 13.59
CA LEU A 206 -5.81 -5.46 13.56
C LEU A 206 -6.71 -5.59 14.80
N GLN A 207 -6.98 -6.82 15.26
CA GLN A 207 -7.82 -7.03 16.44
C GLN A 207 -7.18 -6.42 17.69
N ARG A 208 -5.87 -6.59 17.87
CA ARG A 208 -5.16 -6.00 19.02
C ARG A 208 -5.03 -4.50 18.88
N LEU A 209 -4.86 -3.97 17.68
CA LEU A 209 -4.85 -2.53 17.43
C LEU A 209 -6.20 -1.90 17.82
N ILE A 210 -7.32 -2.50 17.40
CA ILE A 210 -8.67 -2.08 17.78
C ILE A 210 -8.84 -2.06 19.31
N ASN A 211 -8.42 -3.13 19.98
CA ASN A 211 -8.48 -3.22 21.43
C ASN A 211 -7.67 -2.09 22.12
N ASN A 212 -6.50 -1.75 21.58
CA ASN A 212 -5.67 -0.67 22.10
C ASN A 212 -6.27 0.72 21.84
N VAL A 213 -6.90 0.93 20.68
CA VAL A 213 -7.65 2.15 20.39
C VAL A 213 -8.79 2.32 21.39
N GLN A 214 -9.58 1.28 21.62
CA GLN A 214 -10.70 1.29 22.58
C GLN A 214 -10.25 1.50 24.02
N LYS A 215 -9.08 0.99 24.40
CA LYS A 215 -8.44 1.23 25.73
C LYS A 215 -7.83 2.64 25.86
N GLY A 216 -7.85 3.46 24.82
CA GLY A 216 -7.29 4.80 24.85
C GLY A 216 -5.75 4.85 24.86
N VAL A 217 -5.07 3.85 24.28
CA VAL A 217 -3.59 3.85 24.20
C VAL A 217 -3.09 4.96 23.27
N PHE A 218 -3.87 5.30 22.24
CA PHE A 218 -3.52 6.29 21.22
C PHE A 218 -4.30 7.59 21.40
N THR A 219 -4.21 8.22 22.57
CA THR A 219 -4.95 9.43 22.92
C THR A 219 -4.13 10.70 22.74
N GLY A 220 -4.83 11.82 22.58
CA GLY A 220 -4.26 13.17 22.48
C GLY A 220 -4.73 13.88 21.22
N LYS A 221 -4.64 15.22 21.22
CA LYS A 221 -5.03 16.03 20.05
C LYS A 221 -3.85 16.20 19.09
N ARG A 222 -4.12 16.18 17.82
CA ARG A 222 -3.15 16.41 16.74
C ARG A 222 -1.92 15.51 16.83
N GLN A 223 -2.12 14.23 17.15
CA GLN A 223 -1.05 13.24 17.22
C GLN A 223 -1.12 12.28 16.03
N ILE A 224 0.05 11.92 15.52
CA ILE A 224 0.24 10.80 14.62
C ILE A 224 1.24 9.84 15.25
N PHE A 225 0.99 8.55 15.05
CA PHE A 225 1.81 7.47 15.60
C PHE A 225 2.48 6.74 14.45
N CYS A 226 3.80 6.75 14.40
CA CYS A 226 4.61 6.18 13.33
C CYS A 226 6.07 6.01 13.77
N ASP A 227 6.87 5.35 12.94
CA ASP A 227 8.34 5.32 13.07
C ASP A 227 8.93 6.55 12.38
N TYR A 228 8.87 7.72 13.01
CA TYR A 228 9.21 8.99 12.39
C TYR A 228 10.72 9.24 12.23
N ILE A 229 11.07 9.91 11.14
CA ILE A 229 12.43 10.32 10.79
C ILE A 229 12.62 11.82 11.05
N LYS A 230 13.66 12.16 11.81
CA LYS A 230 14.05 13.54 12.07
C LYS A 230 15.16 13.98 11.12
N SER A 231 15.05 15.18 10.58
CA SER A 231 16.12 15.87 9.84
C SER A 231 16.74 15.02 8.72
N ALA A 232 15.95 14.26 7.97
CA ALA A 232 16.44 13.52 6.81
C ALA A 232 16.98 14.45 5.74
N ALA A 233 18.18 14.17 5.25
CA ALA A 233 18.79 14.94 4.17
C ALA A 233 18.09 14.68 2.83
N VAL A 234 17.81 15.75 2.09
CA VAL A 234 17.21 15.67 0.74
C VAL A 234 18.17 14.98 -0.21
N LYS A 235 17.71 13.95 -0.92
CA LYS A 235 18.53 13.20 -1.88
C LYS A 235 18.70 13.99 -3.17
N ARG A 236 19.91 14.53 -3.39
CA ARG A 236 20.25 15.38 -4.55
C ARG A 236 20.97 14.62 -5.67
N SER A 237 21.38 13.38 -5.46
CA SER A 237 21.99 12.55 -6.49
C SER A 237 20.93 12.06 -7.47
N TRP A 238 21.15 12.27 -8.78
CA TRP A 238 20.28 11.77 -9.84
C TRP A 238 20.17 10.23 -9.90
N ARG A 239 21.12 9.53 -9.28
CA ARG A 239 21.12 8.06 -9.16
C ARG A 239 20.13 7.55 -8.10
N SER A 240 19.63 8.45 -7.23
CA SER A 240 18.68 8.04 -6.20
C SER A 240 17.26 7.99 -6.77
N LYS A 241 16.52 6.92 -6.48
CA LYS A 241 15.08 6.85 -6.78
C LYS A 241 14.28 7.96 -6.09
N TRP A 242 14.83 8.52 -5.01
CA TRP A 242 14.28 9.66 -4.28
C TRP A 242 14.96 10.98 -4.63
N HIS A 243 15.51 11.12 -5.83
CA HIS A 243 16.12 12.37 -6.25
C HIS A 243 15.10 13.50 -6.27
N VAL A 244 15.43 14.61 -5.61
CA VAL A 244 14.64 15.83 -5.57
C VAL A 244 15.53 17.01 -5.98
N SER A 245 15.12 17.78 -6.96
CA SER A 245 15.79 18.98 -7.43
C SER A 245 15.62 20.16 -6.45
N PHE A 246 16.47 21.19 -6.58
CA PHE A 246 16.30 22.42 -5.79
C PHE A 246 15.03 23.20 -6.15
N SER A 247 14.51 23.05 -7.36
CA SER A 247 13.23 23.67 -7.80
C SER A 247 12.02 23.01 -7.14
N GLU A 248 12.08 21.70 -6.88
CA GLU A 248 11.03 20.96 -6.18
C GLU A 248 11.04 21.23 -4.66
N TYR A 249 12.25 21.25 -4.06
CA TYR A 249 12.40 21.48 -2.62
C TYR A 249 13.71 22.19 -2.30
N LYS A 250 13.65 23.42 -1.76
CA LYS A 250 14.82 24.29 -1.61
C LYS A 250 15.71 23.96 -0.40
N HIS A 251 15.16 23.37 0.65
CA HIS A 251 15.89 23.16 1.92
C HIS A 251 16.80 21.93 1.84
N LYS A 252 17.83 21.90 2.68
CA LYS A 252 18.80 20.79 2.79
C LYS A 252 18.19 19.56 3.48
N PHE A 253 17.28 19.77 4.43
CA PHE A 253 16.65 18.73 5.23
C PHE A 253 15.15 18.81 5.13
N TYR A 254 14.48 17.66 5.22
CA TYR A 254 13.04 17.58 5.39
C TYR A 254 12.64 17.90 6.84
N PRO A 255 11.43 18.40 7.09
CA PRO A 255 10.85 18.40 8.44
C PRO A 255 10.75 16.96 8.96
N THR A 256 10.50 16.79 10.26
CA THR A 256 10.16 15.46 10.80
C THR A 256 8.95 14.92 10.06
N TYR A 257 9.03 13.66 9.61
CA TYR A 257 7.96 12.99 8.87
C TYR A 257 7.90 11.50 9.20
N CYS A 258 6.77 10.86 8.91
CA CYS A 258 6.59 9.42 9.02
C CYS A 258 6.87 8.75 7.67
N PRO A 259 7.67 7.67 7.59
CA PRO A 259 7.69 6.81 6.43
C PRO A 259 6.27 6.29 6.12
N GLY A 260 5.91 6.25 4.83
CA GLY A 260 4.53 6.04 4.40
C GLY A 260 3.98 4.64 4.62
N TRP A 261 4.83 3.66 4.88
CA TRP A 261 4.40 2.28 5.03
C TRP A 261 3.43 2.05 6.21
N LEU A 262 3.45 2.93 7.26
CA LEU A 262 2.48 2.88 8.37
C LEU A 262 2.37 4.20 9.12
N VAL A 263 1.16 4.75 9.20
CA VAL A 263 0.84 5.93 10.00
C VAL A 263 -0.55 5.80 10.61
N LEU A 264 -0.66 5.90 11.93
CA LEU A 264 -1.94 5.97 12.63
C LEU A 264 -2.24 7.43 12.95
N TYR A 265 -3.33 7.95 12.39
CA TYR A 265 -3.81 9.32 12.56
C TYR A 265 -4.94 9.39 13.57
N ASN A 266 -4.93 10.41 14.42
CA ASN A 266 -6.13 10.77 15.15
C ASN A 266 -7.17 11.41 14.22
N GLN A 267 -8.45 11.18 14.50
CA GLN A 267 -9.58 11.67 13.69
C GLN A 267 -9.50 13.19 13.40
N ASP A 268 -9.13 14.00 14.42
CA ASP A 268 -9.07 15.46 14.34
C ASP A 268 -8.06 16.00 13.30
N LEU A 269 -7.20 15.12 12.77
CA LEU A 269 -6.20 15.50 11.78
C LEU A 269 -6.66 15.33 10.33
N ILE A 270 -7.59 14.45 10.04
CA ILE A 270 -7.93 14.06 8.67
C ILE A 270 -8.45 15.25 7.87
N GLU A 271 -9.49 15.92 8.37
CA GLU A 271 -10.04 17.11 7.71
C GLU A 271 -9.04 18.27 7.65
N ARG A 272 -8.25 18.44 8.70
CA ARG A 272 -7.23 19.50 8.78
C ARG A 272 -6.12 19.27 7.74
N LEU A 273 -5.57 18.06 7.65
CA LEU A 273 -4.53 17.73 6.67
C LEU A 273 -5.06 17.82 5.24
N TYR A 274 -6.27 17.30 5.00
CA TYR A 274 -6.94 17.42 3.71
C TYR A 274 -7.09 18.90 3.30
N SER A 275 -7.66 19.75 4.15
CA SER A 275 -7.87 21.16 3.85
C SER A 275 -6.55 21.92 3.59
N LEU A 276 -5.50 21.62 4.34
CA LEU A 276 -4.18 22.19 4.11
C LEU A 276 -3.57 21.69 2.79
N ALA A 277 -3.82 20.45 2.39
CA ALA A 277 -3.32 19.88 1.14
C ALA A 277 -3.90 20.58 -0.09
N GLN A 278 -5.20 20.96 -0.05
CA GLN A 278 -5.88 21.64 -1.16
C GLN A 278 -5.25 23.00 -1.53
N ASN A 279 -4.50 23.61 -0.61
CA ASN A 279 -3.85 24.91 -0.78
C ASN A 279 -2.32 24.82 -0.75
N GLN A 280 -1.76 23.61 -0.80
CA GLN A 280 -0.32 23.36 -0.77
C GLN A 280 0.17 22.98 -2.17
N ARG A 281 1.29 23.58 -2.60
CA ARG A 281 1.97 23.12 -3.82
C ARG A 281 2.26 21.64 -3.73
N PHE A 282 1.92 20.90 -4.78
CA PHE A 282 2.19 19.47 -4.90
C PHE A 282 3.69 19.16 -4.73
N PHE A 283 3.98 18.13 -3.95
CA PHE A 283 5.30 17.53 -3.80
C PHE A 283 5.15 15.99 -3.80
N TRP A 284 5.86 15.32 -4.66
CA TRP A 284 5.62 13.92 -5.01
C TRP A 284 5.98 12.89 -3.92
N ILE A 285 6.84 13.26 -2.94
CA ILE A 285 7.13 12.38 -1.80
C ILE A 285 6.01 12.60 -0.77
N ASP A 286 5.02 11.70 -0.81
CA ASP A 286 3.80 11.80 0.00
C ASP A 286 4.07 11.82 1.50
N ASP A 287 5.00 11.02 1.99
CA ASP A 287 5.47 10.99 3.37
C ASP A 287 5.87 12.37 3.88
N VAL A 288 6.77 12.99 3.12
CA VAL A 288 7.29 14.34 3.43
C VAL A 288 6.20 15.38 3.24
N GLN A 289 5.39 15.27 2.18
CA GLN A 289 4.30 16.22 1.91
C GLN A 289 3.28 16.19 3.04
N VAL A 290 2.74 15.02 3.36
CA VAL A 290 1.58 14.89 4.25
C VAL A 290 1.99 14.97 5.72
N THR A 291 2.89 14.09 6.16
CA THR A 291 3.23 14.00 7.58
C THR A 291 4.32 14.97 8.00
N GLY A 292 5.11 15.47 7.04
CA GLY A 292 6.16 16.45 7.27
C GLY A 292 5.69 17.89 7.06
N ILE A 293 5.48 18.30 5.79
CA ILE A 293 5.18 19.70 5.44
C ILE A 293 3.80 20.12 5.96
N LEU A 294 2.77 19.37 5.62
CA LEU A 294 1.41 19.63 6.11
C LEU A 294 1.33 19.38 7.60
N GLY A 295 1.99 18.32 8.10
CA GLY A 295 2.07 18.00 9.52
C GLY A 295 2.62 19.17 10.36
N LYS A 296 3.70 19.79 9.91
CA LYS A 296 4.24 21.01 10.55
C LYS A 296 3.23 22.17 10.57
N LYS A 297 2.53 22.39 9.43
CA LYS A 297 1.48 23.44 9.35
C LYS A 297 0.26 23.12 10.22
N ALA A 298 -0.09 21.85 10.36
CA ALA A 298 -1.20 21.40 11.19
C ALA A 298 -0.87 21.41 12.69
N GLY A 299 0.41 21.58 13.07
CA GLY A 299 0.88 21.48 14.45
C GLY A 299 0.83 20.06 14.99
N ILE A 300 1.21 19.07 14.15
CA ILE A 300 1.22 17.65 14.54
C ILE A 300 2.34 17.36 15.53
N THR A 301 2.04 16.48 16.48
CA THR A 301 3.02 15.82 17.34
C THR A 301 3.22 14.39 16.88
N HIS A 302 4.44 14.05 16.47
CA HIS A 302 4.84 12.69 16.11
C HIS A 302 5.09 11.84 17.37
N LYS A 303 4.46 10.68 17.47
CA LYS A 303 4.58 9.72 18.57
C LYS A 303 5.22 8.43 18.06
N PRO A 304 6.22 7.88 18.77
CA PRO A 304 6.91 6.66 18.33
C PRO A 304 6.03 5.42 18.50
N ILE A 305 6.21 4.45 17.60
CA ILE A 305 5.52 3.14 17.62
C ILE A 305 6.48 1.94 17.74
N GLN A 306 7.78 2.17 17.85
CA GLN A 306 8.81 1.12 17.83
C GLN A 306 8.53 -0.02 18.84
N GLN A 307 7.94 0.32 19.98
CA GLN A 307 7.57 -0.65 21.02
C GLN A 307 6.50 -1.68 20.58
N TRP A 308 5.78 -1.40 19.50
CA TRP A 308 4.74 -2.27 18.94
C TRP A 308 5.12 -2.87 17.59
N MET A 309 6.34 -2.60 17.12
CA MET A 309 6.84 -3.08 15.82
C MET A 309 7.60 -4.38 15.96
N MET A 310 7.43 -5.24 14.97
CA MET A 310 8.31 -6.38 14.70
C MET A 310 9.31 -5.99 13.63
N SER A 311 10.62 -6.12 13.91
CA SER A 311 11.64 -5.93 12.88
C SER A 311 11.67 -7.12 11.92
N LEU A 312 12.13 -6.89 10.68
CA LEU A 312 12.32 -7.98 9.69
C LEU A 312 13.35 -9.01 10.19
N GLU A 313 14.37 -8.58 10.94
CA GLU A 313 15.35 -9.44 11.57
C GLU A 313 14.69 -10.34 12.63
N THR A 314 13.92 -9.76 13.54
CA THR A 314 13.14 -10.51 14.55
C THR A 314 12.20 -11.50 13.89
N TYR A 315 11.56 -11.12 12.78
CA TYR A 315 10.70 -11.99 12.00
C TYR A 315 11.48 -13.21 11.45
N LYS A 316 12.61 -12.97 10.78
CA LYS A 316 13.46 -14.05 10.22
C LYS A 316 13.99 -14.98 11.30
N ASP A 317 14.51 -14.42 12.38
CA ASP A 317 15.15 -15.20 13.43
C ASP A 317 14.16 -16.02 14.29
N LYS A 318 12.92 -15.54 14.47
CA LYS A 318 11.98 -16.12 15.43
C LYS A 318 10.83 -16.90 14.80
N LEU A 319 10.44 -16.59 13.56
CA LEU A 319 9.38 -17.32 12.87
C LEU A 319 9.90 -18.42 11.95
N ILE A 320 11.11 -18.26 11.40
CA ILE A 320 11.74 -19.30 10.56
C ILE A 320 12.36 -20.41 11.43
N VAL A 321 12.85 -20.08 12.62
CA VAL A 321 13.22 -21.09 13.62
C VAL A 321 11.93 -21.48 14.33
N ALA A 322 11.42 -22.68 14.02
CA ALA A 322 10.17 -23.27 14.52
C ALA A 322 10.03 -23.19 16.05
N LEU A 323 9.68 -22.02 16.56
CA LEU A 323 9.28 -21.87 17.95
C LEU A 323 7.91 -22.54 18.14
N PRO A 324 7.70 -23.25 19.26
CA PRO A 324 6.37 -23.72 19.61
C PRO A 324 5.36 -22.56 19.64
N PRO A 325 4.07 -22.78 19.27
CA PRO A 325 3.07 -21.71 19.21
C PRO A 325 2.96 -20.88 20.49
N GLU A 326 3.08 -21.51 21.66
CA GLU A 326 3.03 -20.83 22.96
C GLU A 326 4.20 -19.84 23.16
N GLU A 327 5.39 -20.19 22.69
CA GLU A 327 6.55 -19.31 22.75
C GLU A 327 6.44 -18.17 21.72
N GLN A 328 5.90 -18.45 20.54
CA GLN A 328 5.62 -17.42 19.54
C GLN A 328 4.65 -16.38 20.12
N CYS A 329 3.54 -16.81 20.70
CA CYS A 329 2.57 -15.90 21.31
C CYS A 329 3.17 -15.06 22.45
N LYS A 330 3.99 -15.68 23.31
CA LYS A 330 4.68 -14.98 24.40
C LYS A 330 5.64 -13.90 23.86
N TYR A 331 6.37 -14.24 22.79
CA TYR A 331 7.35 -13.35 22.20
C TYR A 331 6.68 -12.15 21.49
N PHE A 332 5.60 -12.41 20.74
CA PHE A 332 4.92 -11.40 19.93
C PHE A 332 3.70 -10.74 20.62
N LYS A 333 3.52 -10.96 21.93
CA LYS A 333 2.34 -10.46 22.66
C LYS A 333 2.08 -8.95 22.54
N ASN A 334 3.10 -8.14 22.34
CA ASN A 334 3.00 -6.69 22.20
C ASN A 334 3.04 -6.19 20.76
N VAL A 335 3.24 -7.08 19.77
CA VAL A 335 3.36 -6.68 18.37
C VAL A 335 1.99 -6.28 17.82
N LEU A 336 1.89 -5.07 17.30
CA LEU A 336 0.75 -4.56 16.55
C LEU A 336 1.06 -4.52 15.04
N PHE A 337 2.32 -4.26 14.69
CA PHE A 337 2.74 -4.02 13.32
C PHE A 337 3.90 -4.94 12.98
N GLY A 338 3.75 -5.68 11.90
CA GLY A 338 4.80 -6.52 11.35
C GLY A 338 5.84 -5.71 10.58
N PRO A 339 6.85 -6.36 10.02
CA PRO A 339 7.76 -5.70 9.10
C PRO A 339 7.03 -5.31 7.82
N ASN A 340 7.58 -4.33 7.12
CA ASN A 340 7.23 -4.01 5.72
C ASN A 340 8.00 -4.89 4.72
N GLU A 341 7.70 -4.75 3.44
CA GLU A 341 8.28 -5.54 2.34
C GLU A 341 7.99 -7.05 2.43
N LEU A 342 6.84 -7.39 3.01
CA LEU A 342 6.35 -8.76 3.05
C LEU A 342 5.73 -9.15 1.70
N THR A 343 5.98 -10.39 1.27
CA THR A 343 5.21 -10.98 0.17
C THR A 343 3.84 -11.46 0.67
N PRO A 344 2.83 -11.68 -0.21
CA PRO A 344 1.54 -12.24 0.16
C PRO A 344 1.65 -13.56 0.96
N LYS A 345 2.60 -14.41 0.58
CA LYS A 345 2.91 -15.66 1.30
C LYS A 345 3.36 -15.39 2.74
N LEU A 346 4.22 -14.38 2.94
CA LEU A 346 4.75 -14.04 4.27
C LEU A 346 3.67 -13.41 5.15
N ILE A 347 2.76 -12.60 4.58
CA ILE A 347 1.59 -12.07 5.29
C ILE A 347 0.73 -13.22 5.83
N ARG A 348 0.42 -14.21 4.99
CA ARG A 348 -0.35 -15.40 5.41
C ARG A 348 0.37 -16.22 6.48
N LEU A 349 1.67 -16.42 6.34
CA LEU A 349 2.47 -17.16 7.36
C LEU A 349 2.48 -16.45 8.72
N LEU A 350 2.62 -15.11 8.73
CA LEU A 350 2.55 -14.32 9.96
C LEU A 350 1.16 -14.41 10.60
N TRP A 351 0.11 -14.33 9.79
CA TRP A 351 -1.26 -14.46 10.25
C TRP A 351 -1.48 -15.83 10.92
N GLU A 352 -1.11 -16.93 10.25
CA GLU A 352 -1.25 -18.28 10.81
C GLU A 352 -0.50 -18.45 12.14
N ALA A 353 0.69 -17.85 12.26
CA ALA A 353 1.48 -17.92 13.47
C ALA A 353 0.90 -17.11 14.65
N LEU A 354 0.13 -16.06 14.38
CA LEU A 354 -0.26 -15.06 15.40
C LEU A 354 -1.76 -14.94 15.64
N LYS A 355 -2.63 -15.48 14.75
CA LYS A 355 -4.09 -15.33 14.83
C LYS A 355 -4.70 -15.85 16.13
N ASP A 356 -4.17 -16.94 16.67
CA ASP A 356 -4.66 -17.61 17.87
C ASP A 356 -3.97 -17.12 19.16
N CYS A 357 -3.04 -16.17 19.05
CA CYS A 357 -2.37 -15.62 20.22
C CYS A 357 -3.32 -14.73 21.04
N PRO A 358 -3.35 -14.88 22.38
CA PRO A 358 -4.18 -14.06 23.25
C PRO A 358 -3.92 -12.56 23.03
N SER A 359 -4.99 -11.78 22.87
CA SER A 359 -4.98 -10.32 22.61
C SER A 359 -4.88 -9.49 23.91
#